data_21762f100462576117634c554bb1c63a
#
_entry.id   21762f100462576117634c554bb1c63a
#
_cell.length_a   1.000
_cell.length_b   1.000
_cell.length_c   1.000
_cell.angle_alpha   90.00
_cell.angle_beta   90.00
_cell.angle_gamma   90.00
#
_symmetry.space_group_name_H-M   'P 1'
#
loop_
_entity.id
_entity.type
_entity.pdbx_description
1 polymer ?
#
loop_
_entity_poly.entity_id
_entity_poly.type
_entity_poly.pdbx_seq_one_letter_code
_entity_poly.pdbx_strand_id
1 'polypeptide(L)'
;CPSPSSCGNNDEKKIYSLSFEKEYYERPLLGTTNITITGGNRDYTVTVEKTDILNIDVDLSSSIGMGSLRITPKKKGETKVKVKDNITNEIVELKIKIIDSYLAYAIKKGNHPALSNGTIVYLINNEAKDCYFFRYIESRDEISRTPIAKGTYDFFTKLESGSGNSSPTYAIPYLTLNYASDEQGNFTDASTPPTPHKLRFE
;
A
#
# COMPACT_ATOMS: atom_id res chain seq x y z
N CYS A 1 -29.97 -41.39 49.36
CA CYS A 1 -29.75 -40.82 48.04
C CYS A 1 -28.78 -39.63 48.18
N PRO A 2 -27.59 -39.61 47.56
CA PRO A 2 -26.79 -38.42 47.46
C PRO A 2 -27.17 -37.63 46.20
N SER A 3 -27.35 -36.32 46.35
CA SER A 3 -27.59 -35.36 45.29
C SER A 3 -26.42 -35.24 44.31
N PRO A 4 -26.64 -35.04 43.01
CA PRO A 4 -25.57 -34.80 42.06
C PRO A 4 -25.01 -33.39 42.28
N SER A 5 -23.71 -33.33 42.54
CA SER A 5 -22.95 -32.09 42.53
C SER A 5 -23.00 -31.48 41.14
N SER A 6 -23.47 -30.23 41.06
CA SER A 6 -23.40 -29.42 39.86
C SER A 6 -21.93 -29.22 39.48
N CYS A 7 -21.49 -29.81 38.39
CA CYS A 7 -20.26 -29.40 37.74
C CYS A 7 -20.48 -27.98 37.20
N GLY A 8 -20.00 -26.99 37.92
CA GLY A 8 -19.86 -25.65 37.40
C GLY A 8 -18.77 -25.67 36.30
N ASN A 9 -19.18 -25.51 35.05
CA ASN A 9 -18.27 -25.16 34.00
C ASN A 9 -17.74 -23.75 34.33
N ASN A 10 -16.59 -23.65 34.99
CA ASN A 10 -15.78 -22.46 34.99
C ASN A 10 -15.15 -22.36 33.61
N ASP A 11 -15.87 -21.79 32.66
CA ASP A 11 -15.26 -21.24 31.47
C ASP A 11 -14.38 -20.05 31.92
N GLU A 12 -13.14 -20.32 32.35
CA GLU A 12 -12.16 -19.31 32.57
C GLU A 12 -11.93 -18.59 31.24
N LYS A 13 -12.45 -17.37 31.13
CA LYS A 13 -12.30 -16.53 29.95
C LYS A 13 -10.80 -16.36 29.68
N LYS A 14 -10.31 -17.00 28.63
CA LYS A 14 -8.89 -16.94 28.27
C LYS A 14 -8.51 -15.50 27.93
N ILE A 15 -7.50 -14.97 28.61
CA ILE A 15 -6.97 -13.61 28.44
C ILE A 15 -5.73 -13.69 27.55
N TYR A 16 -5.63 -12.77 26.60
CA TYR A 16 -4.53 -12.69 25.64
C TYR A 16 -3.82 -11.36 25.77
N SER A 17 -2.49 -11.37 25.63
CA SER A 17 -1.68 -10.16 25.58
C SER A 17 -1.96 -9.38 24.31
N LEU A 18 -1.95 -8.04 24.42
CA LEU A 18 -2.13 -7.13 23.30
C LEU A 18 -0.89 -7.18 22.38
N SER A 19 -1.09 -7.45 21.10
CA SER A 19 0.00 -7.54 20.14
C SER A 19 -0.41 -7.11 18.72
N PHE A 20 0.61 -6.70 17.95
CA PHE A 20 0.55 -6.34 16.54
C PHE A 20 1.69 -7.04 15.79
N GLU A 21 1.56 -7.19 14.49
CA GLU A 21 2.63 -7.78 13.66
C GLU A 21 3.90 -6.92 13.66
N LYS A 22 3.73 -5.59 13.69
CA LYS A 22 4.81 -4.58 13.66
C LYS A 22 4.46 -3.43 14.60
N GLU A 23 5.47 -2.63 14.95
CA GLU A 23 5.28 -1.39 15.69
C GLU A 23 5.30 -0.14 14.78
N TYR A 24 5.78 -0.30 13.55
CA TYR A 24 5.84 0.75 12.53
C TYR A 24 5.08 0.35 11.28
N TYR A 25 4.24 1.27 10.79
CA TYR A 25 3.44 1.09 9.59
C TYR A 25 3.51 2.32 8.69
N GLU A 26 3.63 2.09 7.38
CA GLU A 26 3.40 3.11 6.37
C GLU A 26 2.05 2.87 5.72
N ARG A 27 1.27 3.94 5.50
CA ARG A 27 -0.03 3.89 4.85
C ARG A 27 -0.16 5.01 3.83
N PRO A 28 -0.77 4.75 2.66
CA PRO A 28 -0.91 5.76 1.63
C PRO A 28 -1.96 6.81 2.00
N LEU A 29 -1.76 8.05 1.55
CA LEU A 29 -2.74 9.14 1.64
C LEU A 29 -3.87 8.89 0.63
N LEU A 30 -4.57 7.79 0.74
CA LEU A 30 -5.68 7.41 -0.13
C LEU A 30 -6.53 6.34 0.56
N GLY A 31 -7.87 6.56 0.55
CA GLY A 31 -8.82 5.59 1.06
C GLY A 31 -8.67 5.29 2.54
N THR A 32 -9.13 4.12 2.94
CA THR A 32 -9.06 3.61 4.31
C THR A 32 -8.33 2.27 4.31
N THR A 33 -7.42 2.09 5.26
CA THR A 33 -6.66 0.84 5.40
C THR A 33 -6.80 0.29 6.82
N ASN A 34 -6.50 -1.00 7.00
CA ASN A 34 -6.61 -1.66 8.29
C ASN A 34 -5.24 -2.15 8.79
N ILE A 35 -5.06 -2.11 10.12
CA ILE A 35 -3.99 -2.81 10.83
C ILE A 35 -4.66 -3.84 11.72
N THR A 36 -4.31 -5.11 11.55
CA THR A 36 -4.87 -6.20 12.36
C THR A 36 -4.29 -6.20 13.76
N ILE A 37 -5.14 -6.31 14.76
CA ILE A 37 -4.75 -6.59 16.15
C ILE A 37 -4.56 -8.10 16.26
N THR A 38 -3.33 -8.56 16.43
CA THR A 38 -3.00 -10.00 16.42
C THR A 38 -3.28 -10.70 17.73
N GLY A 39 -3.18 -9.97 18.84
CA GLY A 39 -3.54 -10.45 20.17
C GLY A 39 -4.25 -9.38 20.97
N GLY A 40 -5.05 -9.77 21.97
CA GLY A 40 -5.84 -8.87 22.82
C GLY A 40 -7.21 -9.42 23.13
N ASN A 41 -8.06 -8.64 23.77
CA ASN A 41 -9.33 -9.10 24.36
C ASN A 41 -10.58 -8.41 23.81
N ARG A 42 -10.47 -7.81 22.62
CA ARG A 42 -11.57 -7.17 21.87
C ARG A 42 -12.28 -6.01 22.61
N ASP A 43 -11.56 -5.35 23.48
CA ASP A 43 -12.02 -4.12 24.16
C ASP A 43 -10.82 -3.16 24.22
N TYR A 44 -10.81 -2.15 23.32
CA TYR A 44 -9.66 -1.31 23.12
C TYR A 44 -10.02 0.17 23.18
N THR A 45 -9.09 0.95 23.75
CA THR A 45 -9.08 2.41 23.65
C THR A 45 -7.90 2.84 22.82
N VAL A 46 -8.14 3.69 21.80
CA VAL A 46 -7.11 4.18 20.90
C VAL A 46 -6.94 5.68 21.08
N THR A 47 -5.70 6.12 21.19
CA THR A 47 -5.33 7.53 21.30
C THR A 47 -4.32 7.89 20.22
N VAL A 48 -4.65 8.87 19.38
CA VAL A 48 -3.79 9.40 18.32
C VAL A 48 -3.14 10.70 18.80
N GLU A 49 -1.81 10.79 18.73
CA GLU A 49 -1.07 11.97 19.16
C GLU A 49 -1.35 13.19 18.25
N LYS A 50 -1.31 12.99 16.92
CA LYS A 50 -1.53 14.04 15.92
C LYS A 50 -2.79 13.74 15.10
N THR A 51 -3.93 14.22 15.56
CA THR A 51 -5.23 13.97 14.95
C THR A 51 -5.46 14.69 13.61
N ASP A 52 -4.57 15.59 13.22
CA ASP A 52 -4.54 16.22 11.89
C ASP A 52 -3.92 15.33 10.80
N ILE A 53 -3.16 14.29 11.20
CA ILE A 53 -2.51 13.36 10.26
C ILE A 53 -3.45 12.22 9.86
N LEU A 54 -4.15 11.63 10.83
CA LEU A 54 -5.07 10.52 10.60
C LEU A 54 -6.13 10.40 11.68
N ASN A 55 -7.22 9.71 11.36
CA ASN A 55 -8.19 9.16 12.31
C ASN A 55 -8.04 7.64 12.41
N ILE A 56 -8.38 7.09 13.57
CA ILE A 56 -8.47 5.65 13.79
C ILE A 56 -9.81 5.32 14.43
N ASP A 57 -10.48 4.30 13.87
CA ASP A 57 -11.63 3.64 14.46
C ASP A 57 -11.29 2.17 14.73
N VAL A 58 -11.78 1.63 15.85
CA VAL A 58 -11.66 0.21 16.16
C VAL A 58 -12.76 -0.56 15.47
N ASP A 59 -12.40 -1.53 14.65
CA ASP A 59 -13.35 -2.44 13.99
C ASP A 59 -13.24 -3.85 14.58
N LEU A 60 -14.28 -4.26 15.27
CA LEU A 60 -14.42 -5.59 15.88
C LEU A 60 -15.28 -6.54 15.05
N SER A 61 -15.75 -6.12 13.88
CA SER A 61 -16.60 -6.94 13.00
C SER A 61 -15.84 -8.07 12.30
N SER A 62 -14.53 -7.90 12.10
CA SER A 62 -13.68 -8.90 11.46
C SER A 62 -13.48 -10.14 12.35
N SER A 63 -13.56 -11.32 11.75
CA SER A 63 -13.18 -12.59 12.37
C SER A 63 -11.67 -12.86 12.32
N ILE A 64 -10.91 -12.03 11.61
CA ILE A 64 -9.45 -12.14 11.50
C ILE A 64 -8.81 -11.41 12.68
N GLY A 65 -7.97 -12.13 13.44
CA GLY A 65 -7.32 -11.62 14.63
C GLY A 65 -8.30 -11.26 15.75
N MET A 66 -7.91 -10.30 16.59
CA MET A 66 -8.70 -9.81 17.73
C MET A 66 -9.38 -8.46 17.43
N GLY A 67 -9.54 -8.13 16.16
CA GLY A 67 -10.06 -6.87 15.66
C GLY A 67 -9.06 -6.16 14.75
N SER A 68 -9.42 -4.98 14.29
CA SER A 68 -8.53 -4.14 13.48
C SER A 68 -8.65 -2.67 13.81
N LEU A 69 -7.58 -1.94 13.55
CA LEU A 69 -7.57 -0.47 13.54
C LEU A 69 -7.85 -0.02 12.12
N ARG A 70 -8.96 0.66 11.90
CA ARG A 70 -9.30 1.28 10.62
C ARG A 70 -8.70 2.68 10.57
N ILE A 71 -7.75 2.89 9.65
CA ILE A 71 -7.00 4.13 9.51
C ILE A 71 -7.56 4.92 8.35
N THR A 72 -8.00 6.15 8.63
CA THR A 72 -8.41 7.12 7.64
C THR A 72 -7.39 8.25 7.61
N PRO A 73 -6.51 8.30 6.58
CA PRO A 73 -5.48 9.32 6.47
C PRO A 73 -6.09 10.67 6.13
N LYS A 74 -5.50 11.74 6.65
CA LYS A 74 -5.90 13.13 6.37
C LYS A 74 -4.79 13.92 5.70
N LYS A 75 -3.54 13.71 6.11
CA LYS A 75 -2.39 14.49 5.71
C LYS A 75 -1.12 13.62 5.79
N LYS A 76 -0.15 13.87 4.92
CA LYS A 76 1.17 13.25 5.04
C LYS A 76 1.85 13.67 6.34
N GLY A 77 2.55 12.74 6.95
CA GLY A 77 3.28 12.95 8.19
C GLY A 77 3.32 11.68 9.04
N GLU A 78 3.94 11.78 10.18
CA GLU A 78 4.10 10.68 11.12
C GLU A 78 3.46 11.02 12.45
N THR A 79 2.76 10.05 13.04
CA THR A 79 2.14 10.17 14.35
C THR A 79 2.31 8.90 15.15
N LYS A 80 2.28 9.04 16.48
CA LYS A 80 2.21 7.93 17.41
C LYS A 80 0.75 7.63 17.75
N VAL A 81 0.48 6.36 17.92
CA VAL A 81 -0.84 5.83 18.28
C VAL A 81 -0.67 4.88 19.45
N LYS A 82 -1.37 5.14 20.54
CA LYS A 82 -1.43 4.25 21.70
C LYS A 82 -2.70 3.44 21.64
N VAL A 83 -2.56 2.13 21.69
CA VAL A 83 -3.67 1.19 21.80
C VAL A 83 -3.62 0.56 23.18
N LYS A 84 -4.68 0.69 23.92
CA LYS A 84 -4.85 0.09 25.25
C LYS A 84 -5.88 -1.02 25.18
N ASP A 85 -5.52 -2.21 25.66
CA ASP A 85 -6.49 -3.27 25.96
C ASP A 85 -7.12 -2.96 27.33
N ASN A 86 -8.44 -2.75 27.37
CA ASN A 86 -9.13 -2.33 28.59
C ASN A 86 -9.31 -3.50 29.58
N ILE A 87 -9.12 -4.75 29.14
CA ILE A 87 -9.21 -5.95 30.00
C ILE A 87 -7.90 -6.14 30.77
N THR A 88 -6.76 -6.06 30.10
CA THR A 88 -5.44 -6.28 30.71
C THR A 88 -4.75 -5.00 31.16
N ASN A 89 -5.21 -3.84 30.70
CA ASN A 89 -4.56 -2.55 30.81
C ASN A 89 -3.20 -2.45 30.11
N GLU A 90 -2.84 -3.42 29.29
CA GLU A 90 -1.65 -3.35 28.44
C GLU A 90 -1.77 -2.24 27.40
N ILE A 91 -0.67 -1.57 27.12
CA ILE A 91 -0.59 -0.47 26.14
C ILE A 91 0.53 -0.81 25.16
N VAL A 92 0.20 -0.74 23.86
CA VAL A 92 1.18 -0.82 22.76
C VAL A 92 1.19 0.53 22.04
N GLU A 93 2.37 1.07 21.80
CA GLU A 93 2.57 2.28 21.00
C GLU A 93 2.98 1.89 19.58
N LEU A 94 2.21 2.34 18.61
CA LEU A 94 2.48 2.18 17.19
C LEU A 94 2.94 3.52 16.61
N LYS A 95 3.84 3.47 15.65
CA LYS A 95 4.23 4.60 14.83
C LYS A 95 3.64 4.42 13.44
N ILE A 96 2.83 5.40 12.97
CA ILE A 96 2.18 5.34 11.66
C ILE A 96 2.60 6.56 10.84
N LYS A 97 3.14 6.29 9.66
CA LYS A 97 3.53 7.31 8.69
C LYS A 97 2.58 7.29 7.50
N ILE A 98 1.97 8.42 7.22
CA ILE A 98 1.16 8.63 6.01
C ILE A 98 2.08 9.15 4.91
N ILE A 99 2.16 8.39 3.82
CA ILE A 99 2.98 8.67 2.65
C ILE A 99 2.10 8.98 1.44
N ASP A 100 2.70 9.45 0.33
CA ASP A 100 1.98 9.59 -0.93
C ASP A 100 1.43 8.23 -1.38
N SER A 101 0.23 8.23 -1.95
CA SER A 101 -0.29 7.04 -2.62
C SER A 101 0.52 6.74 -3.88
N TYR A 102 0.53 5.50 -4.30
CA TYR A 102 1.24 5.08 -5.51
C TYR A 102 0.51 3.93 -6.20
N LEU A 103 0.81 3.77 -7.48
CA LEU A 103 0.45 2.60 -8.28
C LEU A 103 1.73 1.84 -8.64
N ALA A 104 1.68 0.53 -8.58
CA ALA A 104 2.80 -0.33 -8.97
C ALA A 104 2.40 -1.22 -10.14
N TYR A 105 3.20 -1.22 -11.20
CA TYR A 105 3.00 -2.05 -12.38
C TYR A 105 4.21 -2.94 -12.62
N ALA A 106 3.96 -4.21 -12.86
CA ALA A 106 4.99 -5.14 -13.33
C ALA A 106 4.93 -5.24 -14.85
N ILE A 107 6.04 -5.01 -15.52
CA ILE A 107 6.14 -5.17 -16.97
C ILE A 107 6.33 -6.64 -17.29
N LYS A 108 5.34 -7.24 -17.93
CA LYS A 108 5.35 -8.66 -18.31
C LYS A 108 5.95 -8.90 -19.70
N LYS A 109 5.69 -7.99 -20.63
CA LYS A 109 6.22 -8.01 -22.00
C LYS A 109 6.52 -6.59 -22.43
N GLY A 110 7.65 -6.42 -23.10
CA GLY A 110 8.01 -5.16 -23.70
C GLY A 110 9.11 -5.40 -24.74
N ASN A 111 9.05 -4.68 -25.83
CA ASN A 111 10.10 -4.63 -26.84
C ASN A 111 11.07 -3.44 -26.62
N HIS A 112 10.85 -2.72 -25.52
CA HIS A 112 11.72 -1.60 -25.15
C HIS A 112 12.83 -2.08 -24.20
N PRO A 113 14.10 -1.79 -24.44
CA PRO A 113 15.23 -2.33 -23.67
C PRO A 113 15.17 -2.06 -22.18
N ALA A 114 14.79 -0.85 -21.79
CA ALA A 114 14.71 -0.46 -20.38
C ALA A 114 13.44 -1.01 -19.69
N LEU A 115 12.35 -1.19 -20.44
CA LEU A 115 11.05 -1.64 -19.94
C LEU A 115 10.84 -3.12 -20.27
N SER A 116 11.82 -3.94 -19.94
CA SER A 116 11.80 -5.39 -20.16
C SER A 116 11.04 -6.12 -19.05
N ASN A 117 10.80 -7.41 -19.28
CA ASN A 117 10.25 -8.31 -18.26
C ASN A 117 11.07 -8.24 -16.96
N GLY A 118 10.39 -8.18 -15.83
CA GLY A 118 11.00 -8.04 -14.51
C GLY A 118 11.26 -6.59 -14.09
N THR A 119 10.88 -5.59 -14.89
CA THR A 119 10.87 -4.19 -14.46
C THR A 119 9.57 -3.88 -13.73
N ILE A 120 9.69 -3.28 -12.56
CA ILE A 120 8.56 -2.78 -11.75
C ILE A 120 8.60 -1.26 -11.79
N VAL A 121 7.46 -0.65 -12.11
CA VAL A 121 7.30 0.81 -12.17
C VAL A 121 6.38 1.26 -11.05
N TYR A 122 6.84 2.17 -10.21
CA TYR A 122 6.03 2.86 -9.21
C TYR A 122 5.69 4.25 -9.69
N LEU A 123 4.41 4.57 -9.77
CA LEU A 123 3.88 5.89 -10.11
C LEU A 123 3.40 6.55 -8.82
N ILE A 124 4.06 7.62 -8.41
CA ILE A 124 3.77 8.31 -7.15
C ILE A 124 2.72 9.37 -7.39
N ASN A 125 1.66 9.37 -6.59
CA ASN A 125 0.61 10.39 -6.66
C ASN A 125 1.04 11.64 -5.91
N ASN A 126 2.00 12.36 -6.47
CA ASN A 126 2.49 13.64 -5.98
C ASN A 126 2.37 14.71 -7.08
N GLU A 127 2.62 15.97 -6.73
CA GLU A 127 2.53 17.09 -7.69
C GLU A 127 3.52 16.94 -8.86
N ALA A 128 4.74 16.47 -8.57
CA ALA A 128 5.77 16.25 -9.59
C ALA A 128 5.48 15.05 -10.48
N LYS A 129 4.51 14.18 -10.13
CA LYS A 129 4.23 12.91 -10.80
C LYS A 129 5.48 12.06 -10.99
N ASP A 130 6.22 11.88 -9.91
CA ASP A 130 7.43 11.06 -9.91
C ASP A 130 7.12 9.60 -10.22
N CYS A 131 8.00 8.96 -10.96
CA CYS A 131 8.01 7.51 -11.12
C CYS A 131 9.38 6.93 -10.81
N TYR A 132 9.39 5.69 -10.32
CA TYR A 132 10.61 4.96 -9.98
C TYR A 132 10.58 3.59 -10.64
N PHE A 133 11.73 3.17 -11.17
CA PHE A 133 11.91 1.89 -11.81
C PHE A 133 12.74 0.98 -10.91
N PHE A 134 12.23 -0.22 -10.67
CA PHE A 134 12.87 -1.26 -9.88
C PHE A 134 13.01 -2.53 -10.70
N ARG A 135 13.91 -3.42 -10.29
CA ARG A 135 14.06 -4.74 -10.90
C ARG A 135 13.59 -5.81 -9.93
N TYR A 136 12.81 -6.74 -10.46
CA TYR A 136 12.49 -7.98 -9.77
C TYR A 136 13.69 -8.93 -9.85
N ILE A 137 14.12 -9.47 -8.73
CA ILE A 137 15.25 -10.38 -8.58
C ILE A 137 14.69 -11.79 -8.36
N GLU A 138 14.55 -12.56 -9.44
CA GLU A 138 13.94 -13.89 -9.40
C GLU A 138 14.61 -14.83 -8.40
N SER A 139 15.95 -14.78 -8.31
CA SER A 139 16.71 -15.64 -7.39
C SER A 139 16.40 -15.42 -5.89
N ARG A 140 15.76 -14.33 -5.55
CA ARG A 140 15.41 -13.96 -4.17
C ARG A 140 13.93 -13.74 -3.95
N ASP A 141 13.13 -13.80 -5.02
CA ASP A 141 11.70 -13.45 -5.00
C ASP A 141 11.44 -12.08 -4.36
N GLU A 142 12.28 -11.10 -4.67
CA GLU A 142 12.19 -9.75 -4.11
C GLU A 142 12.42 -8.66 -5.16
N ILE A 143 11.95 -7.45 -4.85
CA ILE A 143 12.21 -6.24 -5.64
C ILE A 143 13.52 -5.62 -5.14
N SER A 144 14.35 -5.09 -6.04
CA SER A 144 15.57 -4.36 -5.69
C SER A 144 15.26 -3.26 -4.67
N ARG A 145 16.12 -3.09 -3.66
CA ARG A 145 15.90 -2.12 -2.57
C ARG A 145 16.05 -0.67 -3.02
N THR A 146 16.83 -0.44 -4.05
CA THR A 146 17.06 0.88 -4.63
C THR A 146 16.50 0.91 -6.05
N PRO A 147 15.93 2.05 -6.48
CA PRO A 147 15.49 2.20 -7.85
C PRO A 147 16.69 2.16 -8.81
N ILE A 148 16.49 1.54 -9.99
CA ILE A 148 17.47 1.53 -11.08
C ILE A 148 17.41 2.81 -11.90
N ALA A 149 16.27 3.51 -11.87
CA ALA A 149 16.07 4.80 -12.51
C ALA A 149 14.94 5.57 -11.86
N LYS A 150 14.88 6.85 -12.10
CA LYS A 150 13.83 7.78 -11.70
C LYS A 150 13.37 8.58 -12.92
N GLY A 151 12.10 8.95 -12.97
CA GLY A 151 11.53 9.80 -13.99
C GLY A 151 10.24 10.45 -13.53
N THR A 152 9.46 10.90 -14.50
CA THR A 152 8.10 11.39 -14.27
C THR A 152 7.13 10.66 -15.18
N TYR A 153 5.83 10.77 -14.87
CA TYR A 153 4.80 10.14 -15.67
C TYR A 153 3.64 11.08 -15.93
N ASP A 154 2.87 10.75 -16.97
CA ASP A 154 1.59 11.38 -17.23
C ASP A 154 0.59 10.36 -17.79
N PHE A 155 -0.66 10.47 -17.38
CA PHE A 155 -1.76 9.70 -17.96
C PHE A 155 -2.52 10.56 -18.95
N PHE A 156 -2.88 9.99 -20.10
CA PHE A 156 -3.78 10.61 -21.03
C PHE A 156 -4.67 9.57 -21.69
N THR A 157 -5.79 10.03 -22.22
CA THR A 157 -6.74 9.20 -22.95
C THR A 157 -6.81 9.65 -24.39
N LYS A 158 -6.70 8.70 -25.32
CA LYS A 158 -6.85 8.95 -26.74
C LYS A 158 -8.12 8.26 -27.24
N LEU A 159 -8.89 8.94 -28.05
CA LEU A 159 -10.02 8.33 -28.75
C LEU A 159 -9.51 7.62 -30.01
N GLU A 160 -9.76 6.33 -30.11
CA GLU A 160 -9.45 5.53 -31.28
C GLU A 160 -10.73 4.96 -31.87
N SER A 161 -10.90 5.11 -33.20
CA SER A 161 -11.99 4.51 -33.91
C SER A 161 -11.63 3.14 -34.44
N GLY A 162 -12.54 2.19 -34.33
CA GLY A 162 -12.37 0.88 -34.96
C GLY A 162 -12.32 1.01 -36.49
N SER A 163 -11.86 -0.02 -37.18
CA SER A 163 -11.81 -0.06 -38.62
C SER A 163 -13.22 -0.27 -39.21
N GLY A 164 -13.72 0.72 -39.98
CA GLY A 164 -15.02 0.67 -40.67
C GLY A 164 -15.93 1.86 -40.39
N ASN A 165 -16.82 2.19 -41.35
CA ASN A 165 -17.66 3.38 -41.30
C ASN A 165 -18.73 3.42 -40.18
N SER A 166 -18.86 2.35 -39.39
CA SER A 166 -19.81 2.22 -38.26
C SER A 166 -19.13 1.74 -37.00
N SER A 167 -17.79 1.81 -36.92
CA SER A 167 -17.06 1.29 -35.79
C SER A 167 -17.17 2.21 -34.59
N PRO A 168 -17.39 1.68 -33.38
CA PRO A 168 -17.44 2.49 -32.17
C PRO A 168 -16.09 3.15 -31.90
N THR A 169 -16.15 4.35 -31.34
CA THR A 169 -14.97 5.05 -30.81
C THR A 169 -14.73 4.62 -29.40
N TYR A 170 -13.50 4.20 -29.09
CA TYR A 170 -13.07 3.78 -27.75
C TYR A 170 -12.12 4.79 -27.16
N ALA A 171 -12.28 5.04 -25.86
CA ALA A 171 -11.31 5.80 -25.07
C ALA A 171 -10.22 4.86 -24.58
N ILE A 172 -9.01 4.98 -25.10
CA ILE A 172 -7.88 4.13 -24.74
C ILE A 172 -6.96 4.91 -23.82
N PRO A 173 -6.70 4.38 -22.61
CA PRO A 173 -5.74 4.99 -21.69
C PRO A 173 -4.30 4.73 -22.15
N TYR A 174 -3.49 5.76 -22.04
CA TYR A 174 -2.03 5.73 -22.26
C TYR A 174 -1.30 6.26 -21.05
N LEU A 175 -0.14 5.72 -20.80
CA LEU A 175 0.84 6.19 -19.83
C LEU A 175 2.06 6.68 -20.59
N THR A 176 2.48 7.91 -20.32
CA THR A 176 3.80 8.41 -20.75
C THR A 176 4.76 8.32 -19.59
N LEU A 177 5.90 7.69 -19.80
CA LEU A 177 7.02 7.65 -18.86
C LEU A 177 8.16 8.48 -19.43
N ASN A 178 8.62 9.47 -18.68
CA ASN A 178 9.74 10.32 -19.03
C ASN A 178 10.93 9.93 -18.18
N TYR A 179 11.99 9.41 -18.78
CA TYR A 179 13.22 9.02 -18.10
C TYR A 179 14.42 9.22 -19.00
N ALA A 180 15.61 9.35 -18.39
CA ALA A 180 16.85 9.46 -19.12
C ALA A 180 17.20 8.12 -19.77
N SER A 181 17.43 8.14 -21.10
CA SER A 181 17.75 6.96 -21.90
C SER A 181 18.83 7.23 -22.93
N ASP A 182 19.60 6.21 -23.29
CA ASP A 182 20.55 6.25 -24.39
C ASP A 182 19.84 6.09 -25.76
N GLU A 183 20.62 6.09 -26.84
CA GLU A 183 20.10 5.93 -28.21
C GLU A 183 19.40 4.58 -28.43
N GLN A 184 19.74 3.55 -27.64
CA GLN A 184 19.15 2.23 -27.68
C GLN A 184 17.93 2.14 -26.74
N GLY A 185 17.62 3.19 -25.98
CA GLY A 185 16.49 3.25 -25.03
C GLY A 185 16.75 2.65 -23.66
N ASN A 186 18.00 2.33 -23.31
CA ASN A 186 18.37 1.88 -21.97
C ASN A 186 18.42 3.05 -20.99
N PHE A 187 18.21 2.77 -19.70
CA PHE A 187 18.39 3.78 -18.66
C PHE A 187 19.83 4.32 -18.65
N THR A 188 19.94 5.64 -18.55
CA THR A 188 21.21 6.35 -18.34
C THR A 188 21.19 7.11 -17.03
N ASP A 189 22.29 7.77 -16.67
CA ASP A 189 22.32 8.59 -15.48
C ASP A 189 21.45 9.86 -15.58
N ALA A 190 21.20 10.49 -14.43
CA ALA A 190 20.30 11.65 -14.33
C ALA A 190 20.80 12.91 -15.05
N SER A 191 22.03 12.94 -15.58
CA SER A 191 22.58 14.07 -16.35
C SER A 191 22.02 14.12 -17.78
N THR A 192 21.51 12.99 -18.29
CA THR A 192 20.89 12.92 -19.62
C THR A 192 19.45 13.46 -19.54
N PRO A 193 19.03 14.37 -20.44
CA PRO A 193 17.66 14.86 -20.45
C PRO A 193 16.64 13.74 -20.60
N PRO A 194 15.52 13.77 -19.86
CA PRO A 194 14.47 12.76 -19.97
C PRO A 194 13.85 12.73 -21.37
N THR A 195 13.58 11.53 -21.87
CA THR A 195 12.90 11.29 -23.14
C THR A 195 11.52 10.64 -22.85
N PRO A 196 10.42 11.10 -23.49
CA PRO A 196 9.10 10.53 -23.32
C PRO A 196 8.96 9.17 -24.01
N HIS A 197 8.39 8.20 -23.31
CA HIS A 197 8.03 6.86 -23.81
C HIS A 197 6.56 6.59 -23.55
N LYS A 198 5.79 6.40 -24.63
CA LYS A 198 4.33 6.17 -24.56
C LYS A 198 4.05 4.68 -24.45
N LEU A 199 3.24 4.31 -23.47
CA LEU A 199 2.77 2.96 -23.22
C LEU A 199 1.24 2.92 -23.35
N ARG A 200 0.72 1.92 -24.05
CA ARG A 200 -0.71 1.64 -24.14
C ARG A 200 -1.05 0.58 -23.09
N PHE A 201 -2.18 0.76 -22.43
CA PHE A 201 -2.76 -0.28 -21.58
C PHE A 201 -3.60 -1.23 -22.46
N GLU A 202 -3.38 -2.52 -22.30
CA GLU A 202 -4.13 -3.59 -22.95
C GLU A 202 -4.92 -4.40 -21.93
#